data_3e80260ffe99bf115a3b1fdd5f416d16
#
_entry.id   3e80260ffe99bf115a3b1fdd5f416d16
#
_cell.length_a   1.000
_cell.length_b   1.000
_cell.length_c   1.000
_cell.angle_alpha   90.00
_cell.angle_beta   90.00
_cell.angle_gamma   90.00
#
_symmetry.space_group_name_H-M   'P 1'
#
loop_
_entity.id
_entity.type
_entity.pdbx_description
1 polymer ?
#
loop_
_entity_poly.entity_id
_entity_poly.type
_entity_poly.pdbx_seq_one_letter_code
_entity_poly.pdbx_strand_id
1 'polypeptide(L)'
;MTEYIILMPLLILVFGLTPIVARDSYLNKNQKNIMLWIIGLIGVLIAQNVADYLLHTPVSMPYVRMLESIVGYSVRPVIIILFCKLVKPNGKYRIAWILAIYNAAVYFTATFSRFAFYIDEINHFHGGFLYFGKTVFVVSFLLLFYLIYCTVSEYRRKKTWIWIPIANILMIIIAALMDISPLYRDYPVSYATIAIVCCSLFYFIWLHLEFVKAHESALMAEQRIKLMMSQIQPHFLYNSLSSISELCETDPQKAQQMTDDFAEYLRYNLTALNSEKLISFEKQLEQTEIYLKIEKTRFEDRVNAVYEIEARNFEVPTLTVQPLVENAVRHGICKRPKGGTVTIRSYETDSAYVIEIADDGVGFDTESITTEGETHVGIENVRARLAYFGDTLEIKSEIGVGTTAAITVPKKGEKRR
;
A
#
# COMPACT_ATOMS: atom_id res chain seq x y z
N MET A 1 7.29 31.57 -36.08
CA MET A 1 8.40 30.99 -35.32
C MET A 1 8.12 30.94 -33.81
N THR A 2 7.46 31.92 -33.21
CA THR A 2 7.14 31.96 -31.78
C THR A 2 6.15 30.91 -31.28
N GLU A 3 5.24 30.43 -32.11
CA GLU A 3 4.16 29.50 -31.73
C GLU A 3 4.63 28.04 -31.55
N TYR A 4 5.75 27.66 -32.19
CA TYR A 4 6.33 26.31 -32.07
C TYR A 4 7.31 26.14 -30.93
N ILE A 5 7.70 27.26 -30.28
CA ILE A 5 8.48 27.22 -29.03
C ILE A 5 7.78 26.38 -27.97
N ILE A 6 6.43 26.26 -28.02
CA ILE A 6 5.62 25.45 -27.10
C ILE A 6 5.86 23.94 -27.27
N LEU A 7 6.19 23.46 -28.50
CA LEU A 7 6.42 22.03 -28.73
C LEU A 7 7.76 21.54 -28.20
N MET A 8 8.79 22.38 -28.15
CA MET A 8 10.11 22.03 -27.63
C MET A 8 10.11 21.65 -26.14
N PRO A 9 9.51 22.43 -25.23
CA PRO A 9 9.34 22.03 -23.83
C PRO A 9 8.58 20.72 -23.68
N LEU A 10 7.54 20.48 -24.49
CA LEU A 10 6.79 19.22 -24.48
C LEU A 10 7.63 18.02 -24.89
N LEU A 11 8.50 18.18 -25.90
CA LEU A 11 9.50 17.16 -26.30
C LEU A 11 10.45 16.82 -25.15
N ILE A 12 11.01 17.84 -24.51
CA ILE A 12 11.93 17.68 -23.37
C ILE A 12 11.24 16.93 -22.23
N LEU A 13 9.99 17.30 -21.91
CA LEU A 13 9.20 16.62 -20.88
C LEU A 13 8.93 15.15 -21.20
N VAL A 14 8.56 14.84 -22.45
CA VAL A 14 8.27 13.48 -22.89
C VAL A 14 9.54 12.61 -22.86
N PHE A 15 10.67 13.12 -23.39
CA PHE A 15 11.95 12.41 -23.34
C PHE A 15 12.47 12.28 -21.90
N GLY A 16 12.29 13.29 -21.04
CA GLY A 16 12.66 13.25 -19.63
C GLY A 16 11.89 12.19 -18.83
N LEU A 17 10.63 11.87 -19.21
CA LEU A 17 9.85 10.81 -18.59
C LEU A 17 10.39 9.41 -18.89
N THR A 18 11.03 9.19 -20.02
CA THR A 18 11.49 7.86 -20.43
C THR A 18 12.40 7.18 -19.40
N PRO A 19 13.51 7.81 -18.92
CA PRO A 19 14.36 7.19 -17.92
C PRO A 19 13.68 7.04 -16.56
N ILE A 20 12.73 7.94 -16.21
CA ILE A 20 11.97 7.85 -14.96
C ILE A 20 11.09 6.60 -14.99
N VAL A 21 10.29 6.41 -16.05
CA VAL A 21 9.44 5.22 -16.23
C VAL A 21 10.27 3.94 -16.31
N ALA A 22 11.38 3.95 -17.02
CA ALA A 22 12.23 2.77 -17.17
C ALA A 22 12.83 2.28 -15.84
N ARG A 23 13.20 3.20 -14.95
CA ARG A 23 13.81 2.91 -13.64
C ARG A 23 12.82 2.78 -12.49
N ASP A 24 11.55 3.12 -12.69
CA ASP A 24 10.52 3.07 -11.65
C ASP A 24 10.38 1.66 -11.07
N SER A 25 10.62 1.49 -9.77
CA SER A 25 10.51 0.20 -9.07
C SER A 25 9.07 -0.19 -8.71
N TYR A 26 8.15 0.77 -8.68
CA TYR A 26 6.75 0.57 -8.30
C TYR A 26 5.88 0.03 -9.46
N LEU A 27 6.33 0.19 -10.70
CA LEU A 27 5.63 -0.28 -11.88
C LEU A 27 6.07 -1.69 -12.26
N ASN A 28 5.10 -2.55 -12.58
CA ASN A 28 5.41 -3.88 -13.13
C ASN A 28 5.87 -3.77 -14.60
N LYS A 29 6.51 -4.84 -15.11
CA LYS A 29 7.09 -4.88 -16.47
C LYS A 29 6.07 -4.53 -17.57
N ASN A 30 4.82 -5.00 -17.44
CA ASN A 30 3.78 -4.73 -18.44
C ASN A 30 3.36 -3.25 -18.42
N GLN A 31 3.21 -2.65 -17.25
CA GLN A 31 2.88 -1.23 -17.10
C GLN A 31 3.99 -0.35 -17.66
N LYS A 32 5.26 -0.64 -17.34
CA LYS A 32 6.42 0.07 -17.92
C LYS A 32 6.39 0.02 -19.45
N ASN A 33 6.20 -1.16 -20.03
CA ASN A 33 6.15 -1.32 -21.48
C ASN A 33 5.02 -0.51 -22.11
N ILE A 34 3.81 -0.54 -21.54
CA ILE A 34 2.68 0.24 -22.04
C ILE A 34 2.99 1.74 -21.97
N MET A 35 3.58 2.22 -20.86
CA MET A 35 3.94 3.63 -20.69
C MET A 35 5.02 4.05 -21.67
N LEU A 36 6.04 3.23 -21.90
CA LEU A 36 7.09 3.51 -22.90
C LEU A 36 6.49 3.56 -24.32
N TRP A 37 5.53 2.69 -24.66
CA TRP A 37 4.81 2.78 -25.92
C TRP A 37 4.00 4.07 -26.04
N ILE A 38 3.31 4.50 -24.98
CA ILE A 38 2.57 5.78 -24.95
C ILE A 38 3.52 6.94 -25.20
N ILE A 39 4.67 6.98 -24.49
CA ILE A 39 5.69 8.02 -24.64
C ILE A 39 6.22 8.06 -26.08
N GLY A 40 6.54 6.89 -26.65
CA GLY A 40 7.00 6.79 -28.03
C GLY A 40 5.99 7.31 -29.05
N LEU A 41 4.70 6.95 -28.89
CA LEU A 41 3.62 7.40 -29.78
C LEU A 41 3.31 8.90 -29.62
N ILE A 42 3.43 9.44 -28.41
CA ILE A 42 3.38 10.90 -28.18
C ILE A 42 4.53 11.59 -28.89
N GLY A 43 5.75 11.03 -28.84
CA GLY A 43 6.89 11.53 -29.61
C GLY A 43 6.62 11.56 -31.12
N VAL A 44 5.96 10.54 -31.65
CA VAL A 44 5.51 10.50 -33.07
C VAL A 44 4.52 11.61 -33.35
N LEU A 45 3.52 11.85 -32.47
CA LEU A 45 2.57 12.96 -32.65
C LEU A 45 3.23 14.32 -32.63
N ILE A 46 4.21 14.55 -31.77
CA ILE A 46 4.95 15.81 -31.71
C ILE A 46 5.78 15.97 -32.98
N ALA A 47 6.50 14.93 -33.41
CA ALA A 47 7.26 14.95 -34.66
C ALA A 47 6.35 15.24 -35.88
N GLN A 48 5.15 14.65 -35.90
CA GLN A 48 4.14 14.88 -36.90
C GLN A 48 3.71 16.36 -36.94
N ASN A 49 3.44 16.99 -35.79
CA ASN A 49 3.06 18.41 -35.76
C ASN A 49 4.23 19.34 -36.20
N VAL A 50 5.47 18.98 -35.88
CA VAL A 50 6.64 19.70 -36.37
C VAL A 50 6.78 19.56 -37.89
N ALA A 51 6.57 18.34 -38.43
CA ALA A 51 6.64 18.08 -39.87
C ALA A 51 5.54 18.83 -40.63
N ASP A 52 4.28 18.85 -40.14
CA ASP A 52 3.18 19.61 -40.76
C ASP A 52 3.55 21.08 -40.87
N TYR A 53 4.17 21.66 -39.85
CA TYR A 53 4.67 23.03 -39.90
C TYR A 53 5.74 23.27 -40.94
N LEU A 54 6.79 22.43 -40.93
CA LEU A 54 7.90 22.57 -41.88
C LEU A 54 7.45 22.42 -43.33
N LEU A 55 6.44 21.56 -43.55
CA LEU A 55 5.85 21.31 -44.86
C LEU A 55 4.84 22.40 -45.30
N HIS A 56 4.40 23.27 -44.38
CA HIS A 56 3.53 24.41 -44.68
C HIS A 56 4.26 25.57 -45.39
N THR A 57 5.61 25.56 -45.36
CA THR A 57 6.47 26.53 -46.08
C THR A 57 6.58 26.22 -47.58
N PRO A 58 7.08 27.11 -48.45
CA PRO A 58 6.81 27.15 -49.89
C PRO A 58 7.26 25.96 -50.77
N VAL A 59 7.79 24.91 -50.15
CA VAL A 59 8.12 23.67 -50.86
C VAL A 59 6.89 22.77 -50.87
N SER A 60 6.17 22.72 -52.00
CA SER A 60 5.00 21.84 -52.16
C SER A 60 5.42 20.37 -52.17
N MET A 61 5.09 19.64 -51.07
CA MET A 61 5.28 18.20 -50.95
C MET A 61 3.98 17.50 -50.49
N PRO A 62 2.92 17.50 -51.31
CA PRO A 62 1.57 17.07 -50.93
C PRO A 62 1.55 15.59 -50.49
N TYR A 63 2.37 14.71 -51.08
CA TYR A 63 2.44 13.29 -50.72
C TYR A 63 3.04 13.10 -49.31
N VAL A 64 4.11 13.86 -48.95
CA VAL A 64 4.74 13.76 -47.64
C VAL A 64 3.79 14.25 -46.56
N ARG A 65 3.09 15.37 -46.78
CA ARG A 65 2.09 15.90 -45.89
C ARG A 65 0.88 14.99 -45.73
N MET A 66 0.46 14.31 -46.81
CA MET A 66 -0.58 13.31 -46.75
C MET A 66 -0.20 12.13 -45.85
N LEU A 67 1.00 11.56 -46.01
CA LEU A 67 1.49 10.45 -45.19
C LEU A 67 1.62 10.83 -43.72
N GLU A 68 2.14 12.02 -43.44
CA GLU A 68 2.24 12.57 -42.09
C GLU A 68 0.85 12.69 -41.43
N SER A 69 -0.13 13.25 -42.14
CA SER A 69 -1.53 13.36 -41.66
C SER A 69 -2.14 11.99 -41.36
N ILE A 70 -1.94 10.99 -42.22
CA ILE A 70 -2.41 9.60 -42.00
C ILE A 70 -1.86 9.05 -40.71
N VAL A 71 -0.54 9.25 -40.43
CA VAL A 71 0.11 8.78 -39.19
C VAL A 71 -0.49 9.47 -37.98
N GLY A 72 -0.62 10.81 -38.01
CA GLY A 72 -1.17 11.57 -36.89
C GLY A 72 -2.59 11.16 -36.52
N TYR A 73 -3.47 11.00 -37.52
CA TYR A 73 -4.87 10.57 -37.29
C TYR A 73 -4.99 9.11 -36.86
N SER A 74 -4.04 8.25 -37.21
CA SER A 74 -4.05 6.82 -36.86
C SER A 74 -3.50 6.58 -35.42
N VAL A 75 -2.53 7.38 -34.97
CA VAL A 75 -1.85 7.19 -33.70
C VAL A 75 -2.72 7.63 -32.50
N ARG A 76 -3.52 8.68 -32.63
CA ARG A 76 -4.36 9.22 -31.53
C ARG A 76 -5.27 8.18 -30.87
N PRO A 77 -6.10 7.39 -31.59
CA PRO A 77 -6.90 6.33 -30.98
C PRO A 77 -6.08 5.25 -30.27
N VAL A 78 -4.89 4.92 -30.80
CA VAL A 78 -4.01 3.91 -30.21
C VAL A 78 -3.52 4.35 -28.83
N ILE A 79 -3.13 5.62 -28.67
CA ILE A 79 -2.72 6.18 -27.37
C ILE A 79 -3.83 6.03 -26.33
N ILE A 80 -5.10 6.35 -26.72
CA ILE A 80 -6.23 6.25 -25.79
C ILE A 80 -6.48 4.79 -25.38
N ILE A 81 -6.36 3.83 -26.32
CA ILE A 81 -6.49 2.40 -26.00
C ILE A 81 -5.40 1.95 -25.03
N LEU A 82 -4.17 2.40 -25.21
CA LEU A 82 -3.07 2.08 -24.31
C LEU A 82 -3.32 2.64 -22.91
N PHE A 83 -3.89 3.86 -22.77
CA PHE A 83 -4.34 4.37 -21.49
C PHE A 83 -5.44 3.51 -20.87
N CYS A 84 -6.45 3.09 -21.65
CA CYS A 84 -7.46 2.16 -21.15
C CYS A 84 -6.83 0.87 -20.59
N LYS A 85 -5.84 0.30 -21.30
CA LYS A 85 -5.13 -0.91 -20.91
C LYS A 85 -4.26 -0.69 -19.65
N LEU A 86 -3.70 0.50 -19.51
CA LEU A 86 -2.92 0.87 -18.33
C LEU A 86 -3.81 0.96 -17.08
N VAL A 87 -5.00 1.58 -17.22
CA VAL A 87 -5.98 1.76 -16.12
C VAL A 87 -6.61 0.44 -15.72
N LYS A 88 -7.01 -0.39 -16.68
CA LYS A 88 -7.72 -1.66 -16.44
C LYS A 88 -7.04 -2.80 -17.21
N PRO A 89 -5.94 -3.38 -16.71
CA PRO A 89 -5.12 -4.36 -17.45
C PRO A 89 -5.91 -5.57 -17.96
N ASN A 90 -6.92 -6.01 -17.22
CA ASN A 90 -7.75 -7.18 -17.55
C ASN A 90 -9.04 -6.81 -18.34
N GLY A 91 -9.08 -5.62 -18.97
CA GLY A 91 -10.22 -5.19 -19.78
C GLY A 91 -10.31 -5.91 -21.13
N LYS A 92 -11.51 -5.87 -21.74
CA LYS A 92 -11.76 -6.41 -23.09
C LYS A 92 -11.65 -5.28 -24.12
N TYR A 93 -10.54 -5.23 -24.88
CA TYR A 93 -10.23 -4.13 -25.79
C TYR A 93 -10.46 -4.46 -27.27
N ARG A 94 -11.07 -5.61 -27.62
CA ARG A 94 -11.27 -6.04 -29.02
C ARG A 94 -12.01 -5.01 -29.83
N ILE A 95 -13.13 -4.48 -29.31
CA ILE A 95 -13.93 -3.45 -30.02
C ILE A 95 -13.15 -2.16 -30.21
N ALA A 96 -12.40 -1.73 -29.18
CA ALA A 96 -11.56 -0.54 -29.25
C ALA A 96 -10.50 -0.65 -30.36
N TRP A 97 -9.84 -1.81 -30.47
CA TRP A 97 -8.88 -2.07 -31.55
C TRP A 97 -9.54 -2.13 -32.92
N ILE A 98 -10.74 -2.72 -33.06
CA ILE A 98 -11.49 -2.72 -34.33
C ILE A 98 -11.80 -1.29 -34.77
N LEU A 99 -12.24 -0.41 -33.86
CA LEU A 99 -12.49 1.00 -34.13
C LEU A 99 -11.21 1.75 -34.56
N ALA A 100 -10.08 1.50 -33.92
CA ALA A 100 -8.80 2.12 -34.27
C ALA A 100 -8.30 1.65 -35.64
N ILE A 101 -8.43 0.35 -35.95
CA ILE A 101 -8.06 -0.22 -37.26
C ILE A 101 -8.97 0.34 -38.34
N TYR A 102 -10.28 0.41 -38.09
CA TYR A 102 -11.25 1.03 -39.03
C TYR A 102 -10.87 2.48 -39.33
N ASN A 103 -10.56 3.28 -38.29
CA ASN A 103 -10.11 4.65 -38.43
C ASN A 103 -8.84 4.76 -39.30
N ALA A 104 -7.84 3.94 -39.02
CA ALA A 104 -6.58 3.92 -39.79
C ALA A 104 -6.84 3.53 -41.25
N ALA A 105 -7.69 2.53 -41.51
CA ALA A 105 -8.06 2.11 -42.87
C ALA A 105 -8.75 3.23 -43.65
N VAL A 106 -9.68 3.96 -43.00
CA VAL A 106 -10.34 5.12 -43.62
C VAL A 106 -9.32 6.18 -44.05
N TYR A 107 -8.39 6.56 -43.14
CA TYR A 107 -7.38 7.57 -43.48
C TYR A 107 -6.37 7.06 -44.48
N PHE A 108 -6.06 5.77 -44.52
CA PHE A 108 -5.20 5.16 -45.54
C PHE A 108 -5.79 5.27 -46.95
N THR A 109 -7.12 5.36 -47.11
CA THR A 109 -7.75 5.57 -48.43
C THR A 109 -7.31 6.88 -49.11
N ALA A 110 -6.80 7.86 -48.37
CA ALA A 110 -6.29 9.12 -48.91
C ALA A 110 -5.13 8.90 -49.89
N THR A 111 -4.41 7.76 -49.82
CA THR A 111 -3.29 7.43 -50.72
C THR A 111 -3.73 7.16 -52.16
N PHE A 112 -4.96 6.76 -52.40
CA PHE A 112 -5.48 6.37 -53.73
C PHE A 112 -6.87 6.96 -54.05
N SER A 113 -7.50 7.66 -53.11
CA SER A 113 -8.81 8.28 -53.31
C SER A 113 -8.97 9.56 -52.49
N ARG A 114 -9.90 10.43 -52.89
CA ARG A 114 -10.27 11.64 -52.11
C ARG A 114 -11.36 11.36 -51.09
N PHE A 115 -11.46 10.12 -50.63
CA PHE A 115 -12.55 9.67 -49.77
C PHE A 115 -12.45 10.24 -48.35
N ALA A 116 -11.31 10.09 -47.68
CA ALA A 116 -11.11 10.61 -46.34
C ALA A 116 -10.69 12.10 -46.32
N PHE A 117 -9.66 12.43 -47.08
CA PHE A 117 -9.16 13.78 -47.30
C PHE A 117 -8.23 13.78 -48.52
N TYR A 118 -7.86 14.96 -49.00
CA TYR A 118 -6.83 15.11 -50.01
C TYR A 118 -6.05 16.43 -49.76
N ILE A 119 -4.85 16.47 -50.27
CA ILE A 119 -3.98 17.64 -50.25
C ILE A 119 -3.80 18.06 -51.71
N ASP A 120 -4.06 19.35 -52.01
CA ASP A 120 -3.94 19.89 -53.35
C ASP A 120 -2.48 20.22 -53.71
N GLU A 121 -2.23 20.62 -54.96
CA GLU A 121 -0.90 20.96 -55.47
C GLU A 121 -0.27 22.19 -54.75
N ILE A 122 -1.12 23.02 -54.14
CA ILE A 122 -0.72 24.23 -53.39
C ILE A 122 -0.52 23.90 -51.89
N ASN A 123 -0.60 22.62 -51.55
CA ASN A 123 -0.38 22.08 -50.20
C ASN A 123 -1.50 22.42 -49.19
N HIS A 124 -2.73 22.69 -49.67
CA HIS A 124 -3.89 22.89 -48.80
C HIS A 124 -4.59 21.58 -48.48
N PHE A 125 -5.00 21.43 -47.21
CA PHE A 125 -5.80 20.30 -46.75
C PHE A 125 -7.28 20.48 -47.07
N HIS A 126 -7.88 19.49 -47.76
CA HIS A 126 -9.30 19.44 -48.06
C HIS A 126 -9.94 18.19 -47.44
N GLY A 127 -11.08 18.40 -46.76
CA GLY A 127 -11.89 17.30 -46.26
C GLY A 127 -12.43 16.41 -47.38
N GLY A 128 -12.54 15.11 -47.13
CA GLY A 128 -13.06 14.16 -48.07
C GLY A 128 -14.61 14.11 -48.16
N PHE A 129 -15.12 13.05 -48.77
CA PHE A 129 -16.55 12.85 -48.99
C PHE A 129 -17.32 12.73 -47.66
N LEU A 130 -18.37 13.54 -47.51
CA LEU A 130 -19.21 13.61 -46.30
C LEU A 130 -18.35 13.80 -45.01
N TYR A 131 -18.58 12.98 -43.99
CA TYR A 131 -17.92 13.06 -42.67
C TYR A 131 -16.75 12.10 -42.50
N PHE A 132 -16.30 11.37 -43.53
CA PHE A 132 -15.25 10.36 -43.42
C PHE A 132 -13.90 10.97 -42.98
N GLY A 133 -13.60 12.20 -43.35
CA GLY A 133 -12.45 12.95 -42.87
C GLY A 133 -12.50 13.29 -41.37
N LYS A 134 -13.63 13.03 -40.70
CA LYS A 134 -13.82 13.30 -39.25
C LYS A 134 -13.89 12.03 -38.39
N THR A 135 -13.62 10.84 -38.97
CA THR A 135 -13.69 9.56 -38.22
C THR A 135 -12.80 9.52 -37.00
N VAL A 136 -11.61 10.16 -37.04
CA VAL A 136 -10.70 10.25 -35.87
C VAL A 136 -11.36 10.91 -34.65
N PHE A 137 -12.16 11.95 -34.85
CA PHE A 137 -12.86 12.61 -33.76
C PHE A 137 -13.91 11.70 -33.14
N VAL A 138 -14.76 11.06 -34.00
CA VAL A 138 -15.79 10.13 -33.54
C VAL A 138 -15.19 8.96 -32.77
N VAL A 139 -14.17 8.32 -33.33
CA VAL A 139 -13.51 7.17 -32.71
C VAL A 139 -12.79 7.61 -31.40
N SER A 140 -12.10 8.76 -31.40
CA SER A 140 -11.44 9.26 -30.20
C SER A 140 -12.43 9.60 -29.09
N PHE A 141 -13.59 10.23 -29.41
CA PHE A 141 -14.62 10.50 -28.40
C PHE A 141 -15.18 9.20 -27.81
N LEU A 142 -15.51 8.21 -28.62
CA LEU A 142 -15.98 6.91 -28.14
C LEU A 142 -14.94 6.25 -27.21
N LEU A 143 -13.67 6.30 -27.58
CA LEU A 143 -12.58 5.75 -26.78
C LEU A 143 -12.33 6.55 -25.49
N LEU A 144 -12.49 7.88 -25.49
CA LEU A 144 -12.40 8.71 -24.30
C LEU A 144 -13.54 8.43 -23.32
N PHE A 145 -14.78 8.26 -23.82
CA PHE A 145 -15.90 7.78 -22.97
C PHE A 145 -15.63 6.39 -22.40
N TYR A 146 -15.05 5.50 -23.18
CA TYR A 146 -14.65 4.19 -22.72
C TYR A 146 -13.54 4.28 -21.67
N LEU A 147 -12.59 5.21 -21.80
CA LEU A 147 -11.54 5.47 -20.78
C LEU A 147 -12.16 5.98 -19.47
N ILE A 148 -13.18 6.87 -19.54
CA ILE A 148 -13.93 7.29 -18.34
C ILE A 148 -14.57 6.08 -17.66
N TYR A 149 -15.24 5.23 -18.44
CA TYR A 149 -15.84 4.00 -17.90
C TYR A 149 -14.81 3.09 -17.24
N CYS A 150 -13.66 2.84 -17.88
CA CYS A 150 -12.57 2.05 -17.32
C CYS A 150 -12.08 2.64 -16.00
N THR A 151 -11.85 3.96 -15.95
CA THR A 151 -11.37 4.69 -14.77
C THR A 151 -12.36 4.58 -13.62
N VAL A 152 -13.64 4.88 -13.86
CA VAL A 152 -14.68 4.78 -12.83
C VAL A 152 -14.86 3.34 -12.36
N SER A 153 -14.88 2.37 -13.27
CA SER A 153 -15.04 0.94 -12.94
C SER A 153 -13.92 0.41 -12.04
N GLU A 154 -12.67 0.84 -12.26
CA GLU A 154 -11.50 0.35 -11.53
C GLU A 154 -11.31 1.06 -10.19
N TYR A 155 -11.46 2.39 -10.16
CA TYR A 155 -11.07 3.21 -9.00
C TYR A 155 -12.22 3.62 -8.08
N ARG A 156 -13.50 3.46 -8.48
CA ARG A 156 -14.66 3.82 -7.66
C ARG A 156 -14.64 3.17 -6.27
N ARG A 157 -14.15 1.93 -6.17
CA ARG A 157 -14.07 1.17 -4.91
C ARG A 157 -12.86 1.54 -4.04
N LYS A 158 -11.85 2.18 -4.62
CA LYS A 158 -10.54 2.44 -3.96
C LYS A 158 -10.51 3.77 -3.19
N LYS A 159 -11.59 4.53 -3.11
CA LYS A 159 -11.67 5.88 -2.50
C LYS A 159 -10.57 6.86 -2.97
N THR A 160 -10.10 6.70 -4.21
CA THR A 160 -9.05 7.55 -4.79
C THR A 160 -9.64 8.80 -5.42
N TRP A 161 -8.79 9.79 -5.70
CA TRP A 161 -9.18 11.06 -6.31
C TRP A 161 -9.47 10.85 -7.82
N ILE A 162 -10.60 10.24 -8.16
CA ILE A 162 -11.04 9.95 -9.53
C ILE A 162 -11.23 11.21 -10.38
N TRP A 163 -11.45 12.35 -9.74
CA TRP A 163 -11.69 13.61 -10.43
C TRP A 163 -10.53 14.08 -11.31
N ILE A 164 -9.27 13.79 -10.93
CA ILE A 164 -8.08 14.19 -11.70
C ILE A 164 -8.07 13.54 -13.08
N PRO A 165 -8.13 12.19 -13.24
CA PRO A 165 -8.18 11.57 -14.56
C PRO A 165 -9.44 11.96 -15.36
N ILE A 166 -10.60 12.14 -14.71
CA ILE A 166 -11.81 12.59 -15.40
C ILE A 166 -11.64 14.00 -15.93
N ALA A 167 -11.10 14.93 -15.15
CA ALA A 167 -10.82 16.31 -15.59
C ALA A 167 -9.85 16.32 -16.79
N ASN A 168 -8.81 15.50 -16.77
CA ASN A 168 -7.87 15.37 -17.89
C ASN A 168 -8.57 14.89 -19.17
N ILE A 169 -9.46 13.88 -19.08
CA ILE A 169 -10.22 13.39 -20.24
C ILE A 169 -11.15 14.48 -20.79
N LEU A 170 -11.83 15.22 -19.91
CA LEU A 170 -12.67 16.35 -20.30
C LEU A 170 -11.88 17.46 -21.00
N MET A 171 -10.66 17.77 -20.54
CA MET A 171 -9.76 18.72 -21.19
C MET A 171 -9.39 18.29 -22.60
N ILE A 172 -9.12 16.98 -22.84
CA ILE A 172 -8.86 16.46 -24.19
C ILE A 172 -10.11 16.59 -25.07
N ILE A 173 -11.30 16.32 -24.53
CA ILE A 173 -12.57 16.50 -25.26
C ILE A 173 -12.76 17.96 -25.67
N ILE A 174 -12.56 18.90 -24.75
CA ILE A 174 -12.67 20.35 -25.04
C ILE A 174 -11.68 20.75 -26.13
N ALA A 175 -10.43 20.33 -26.03
CA ALA A 175 -9.39 20.65 -27.02
C ALA A 175 -9.73 20.06 -28.42
N ALA A 176 -10.27 18.84 -28.47
CA ALA A 176 -10.73 18.23 -29.71
C ALA A 176 -11.93 18.97 -30.34
N LEU A 177 -12.83 19.53 -29.52
CA LEU A 177 -13.91 20.39 -29.99
C LEU A 177 -13.39 21.73 -30.53
N MET A 178 -12.35 22.31 -29.90
CA MET A 178 -11.68 23.51 -30.42
C MET A 178 -11.07 23.26 -31.81
N ASP A 179 -10.42 22.12 -32.04
CA ASP A 179 -9.86 21.75 -33.35
C ASP A 179 -10.94 21.62 -34.46
N ILE A 180 -12.18 21.26 -34.08
CA ILE A 180 -13.29 21.15 -35.04
C ILE A 180 -13.91 22.53 -35.37
N SER A 181 -13.78 23.50 -34.44
CA SER A 181 -14.41 24.83 -34.55
C SER A 181 -13.76 25.68 -35.65
N PRO A 182 -14.56 26.34 -36.50
CA PRO A 182 -14.03 27.27 -37.53
C PRO A 182 -13.23 28.44 -36.95
N LEU A 183 -13.53 28.84 -35.71
CA LEU A 183 -12.86 29.95 -35.00
C LEU A 183 -11.36 29.73 -34.76
N TYR A 184 -10.92 28.49 -34.70
CA TYR A 184 -9.54 28.11 -34.33
C TYR A 184 -8.79 27.41 -35.48
N ARG A 185 -9.37 27.43 -36.71
CA ARG A 185 -8.89 26.67 -37.85
C ARG A 185 -7.51 27.13 -38.37
N ASP A 186 -7.16 28.38 -38.11
CA ASP A 186 -5.93 28.99 -38.62
C ASP A 186 -4.74 28.81 -37.67
N TYR A 187 -4.93 28.11 -36.54
CA TYR A 187 -3.84 27.80 -35.64
C TYR A 187 -3.00 26.62 -36.15
N PRO A 188 -1.67 26.78 -36.18
CA PRO A 188 -0.76 25.81 -36.81
C PRO A 188 -0.57 24.53 -36.00
N VAL A 189 -1.02 24.47 -34.75
CA VAL A 189 -0.85 23.32 -33.87
C VAL A 189 -2.21 22.82 -33.38
N SER A 190 -2.45 21.52 -33.48
CA SER A 190 -3.68 20.88 -32.99
C SER A 190 -3.76 20.99 -31.46
N TYR A 191 -4.82 21.64 -30.96
CA TYR A 191 -5.13 21.73 -29.52
C TYR A 191 -5.30 20.35 -28.89
N ALA A 192 -5.93 19.38 -29.62
CA ALA A 192 -6.06 18.03 -29.16
C ALA A 192 -4.70 17.36 -28.95
N THR A 193 -3.71 17.61 -29.80
CA THR A 193 -2.35 17.08 -29.62
C THR A 193 -1.68 17.64 -28.37
N ILE A 194 -1.74 18.97 -28.16
CA ILE A 194 -1.20 19.60 -26.95
C ILE A 194 -1.88 19.04 -25.72
N ALA A 195 -3.22 18.95 -25.73
CA ALA A 195 -3.99 18.41 -24.62
C ALA A 195 -3.64 16.94 -24.33
N ILE A 196 -3.50 16.08 -25.34
CA ILE A 196 -3.09 14.69 -25.17
C ILE A 196 -1.72 14.61 -24.49
N VAL A 197 -0.75 15.41 -24.92
CA VAL A 197 0.60 15.42 -24.33
C VAL A 197 0.55 15.88 -22.88
N CYS A 198 -0.05 17.04 -22.59
CA CYS A 198 -0.12 17.59 -21.23
C CYS A 198 -0.92 16.67 -20.29
N CYS A 199 -2.10 16.24 -20.72
CA CYS A 199 -2.94 15.35 -19.92
C CYS A 199 -2.30 13.96 -19.70
N SER A 200 -1.52 13.47 -20.65
CA SER A 200 -0.78 12.23 -20.50
C SER A 200 0.28 12.34 -19.39
N LEU A 201 0.95 13.49 -19.30
CA LEU A 201 1.90 13.77 -18.22
C LEU A 201 1.19 13.80 -16.84
N PHE A 202 0.10 14.54 -16.72
CA PHE A 202 -0.68 14.61 -15.47
C PHE A 202 -1.25 13.25 -15.09
N TYR A 203 -1.74 12.49 -16.09
CA TYR A 203 -2.26 11.15 -15.88
C TYR A 203 -1.17 10.19 -15.40
N PHE A 204 0.04 10.30 -15.97
CA PHE A 204 1.21 9.55 -15.52
C PHE A 204 1.56 9.85 -14.06
N ILE A 205 1.67 11.15 -13.71
CA ILE A 205 1.99 11.58 -12.34
C ILE A 205 0.94 11.05 -11.36
N TRP A 206 -0.34 11.21 -11.67
CA TRP A 206 -1.43 10.72 -10.83
C TRP A 206 -1.34 9.20 -10.64
N LEU A 207 -1.14 8.45 -11.72
CA LEU A 207 -1.06 6.99 -11.68
C LEU A 207 0.15 6.50 -10.88
N HIS A 208 1.31 7.16 -11.06
CA HIS A 208 2.51 6.89 -10.29
C HIS A 208 2.28 7.11 -8.78
N LEU A 209 1.67 8.23 -8.40
CA LEU A 209 1.34 8.51 -6.99
C LEU A 209 0.40 7.47 -6.39
N GLU A 210 -0.59 6.98 -7.14
CA GLU A 210 -1.49 5.90 -6.70
C GLU A 210 -0.75 4.58 -6.51
N PHE A 211 0.20 4.25 -7.37
CA PHE A 211 1.03 3.04 -7.21
C PHE A 211 1.98 3.14 -6.02
N VAL A 212 2.65 4.28 -5.82
CA VAL A 212 3.51 4.53 -4.65
C VAL A 212 2.70 4.37 -3.37
N LYS A 213 1.55 5.03 -3.26
CA LYS A 213 0.67 4.95 -2.09
C LYS A 213 0.17 3.53 -1.81
N ALA A 214 -0.18 2.78 -2.86
CA ALA A 214 -0.61 1.39 -2.72
C ALA A 214 0.55 0.50 -2.24
N HIS A 215 1.77 0.73 -2.73
CA HIS A 215 2.95 -0.03 -2.32
C HIS A 215 3.37 0.29 -0.88
N GLU A 216 3.39 1.56 -0.49
CA GLU A 216 3.69 1.98 0.88
C GLU A 216 2.70 1.37 1.89
N SER A 217 1.40 1.39 1.58
CA SER A 217 0.39 0.79 2.45
C SER A 217 0.56 -0.73 2.56
N ALA A 218 0.94 -1.42 1.49
CA ALA A 218 1.23 -2.85 1.52
C ALA A 218 2.50 -3.15 2.34
N LEU A 219 3.55 -2.35 2.19
CA LEU A 219 4.80 -2.48 2.96
C LEU A 219 4.57 -2.23 4.45
N MET A 220 3.80 -1.18 4.80
CA MET A 220 3.44 -0.91 6.19
C MET A 220 2.62 -2.06 6.80
N ALA A 221 1.69 -2.65 6.04
CA ALA A 221 0.94 -3.82 6.50
C ALA A 221 1.86 -5.03 6.73
N GLU A 222 2.81 -5.30 5.82
CA GLU A 222 3.79 -6.38 5.98
C GLU A 222 4.70 -6.15 7.19
N GLN A 223 5.21 -4.93 7.37
CA GLN A 223 6.02 -4.57 8.55
C GLN A 223 5.23 -4.74 9.84
N ARG A 224 3.95 -4.32 9.84
CA ARG A 224 3.07 -4.50 11.01
C ARG A 224 2.85 -5.98 11.33
N ILE A 225 2.65 -6.83 10.32
CA ILE A 225 2.55 -8.28 10.50
C ILE A 225 3.86 -8.85 11.06
N LYS A 226 5.01 -8.45 10.54
CA LYS A 226 6.32 -8.90 11.05
C LYS A 226 6.54 -8.49 12.51
N LEU A 227 6.17 -7.25 12.87
CA LEU A 227 6.23 -6.79 14.27
C LEU A 227 5.28 -7.58 15.17
N MET A 228 4.05 -7.85 14.70
CA MET A 228 3.10 -8.70 15.43
C MET A 228 3.65 -10.11 15.65
N MET A 229 4.20 -10.73 14.60
CA MET A 229 4.79 -12.08 14.68
C MET A 229 6.01 -12.14 15.60
N SER A 230 6.82 -11.06 15.68
CA SER A 230 7.97 -11.02 16.58
C SER A 230 7.58 -10.88 18.05
N GLN A 231 6.39 -10.35 18.35
CA GLN A 231 5.86 -10.24 19.71
C GLN A 231 5.22 -11.54 20.21
N ILE A 232 4.81 -12.43 19.31
CA ILE A 232 4.42 -13.80 19.67
C ILE A 232 5.71 -14.62 19.68
N GLN A 233 6.13 -15.11 20.84
CA GLN A 233 7.38 -15.87 20.98
C GLN A 233 7.34 -17.15 20.13
N PRO A 234 8.13 -17.27 19.04
CA PRO A 234 8.05 -18.44 18.15
C PRO A 234 8.35 -19.77 18.87
N HIS A 235 9.28 -19.71 19.81
CA HIS A 235 9.66 -20.86 20.62
C HIS A 235 8.50 -21.38 21.51
N PHE A 236 7.68 -20.47 22.08
CA PHE A 236 6.49 -20.88 22.82
C PHE A 236 5.48 -21.58 21.92
N LEU A 237 5.24 -21.06 20.69
CA LEU A 237 4.34 -21.69 19.75
C LEU A 237 4.78 -23.12 19.39
N TYR A 238 6.04 -23.28 18.97
CA TYR A 238 6.56 -24.61 18.61
C TYR A 238 6.49 -25.60 19.76
N ASN A 239 6.87 -25.20 20.95
CA ASN A 239 6.86 -26.06 22.11
C ASN A 239 5.42 -26.42 22.54
N SER A 240 4.49 -25.48 22.52
CA SER A 240 3.08 -25.77 22.83
C SER A 240 2.47 -26.76 21.85
N LEU A 241 2.73 -26.58 20.53
CA LEU A 241 2.26 -27.52 19.50
C LEU A 241 2.90 -28.91 19.66
N SER A 242 4.19 -28.99 20.00
CA SER A 242 4.88 -30.27 20.25
C SER A 242 4.28 -30.98 21.47
N SER A 243 4.01 -30.25 22.56
CA SER A 243 3.35 -30.83 23.74
C SER A 243 1.93 -31.28 23.47
N ILE A 244 1.15 -30.53 22.69
CA ILE A 244 -0.18 -30.97 22.24
C ILE A 244 -0.08 -32.25 21.43
N SER A 245 0.90 -32.36 20.51
CA SER A 245 1.12 -33.56 19.69
C SER A 245 1.44 -34.80 20.56
N GLU A 246 2.31 -34.66 21.58
CA GLU A 246 2.65 -35.69 22.51
C GLU A 246 1.46 -36.13 23.38
N LEU A 247 0.67 -35.17 23.87
CA LEU A 247 -0.55 -35.39 24.63
C LEU A 247 -1.65 -36.07 23.80
N CYS A 248 -1.69 -35.90 22.48
CA CYS A 248 -2.66 -36.62 21.64
C CYS A 248 -2.51 -38.15 21.74
N GLU A 249 -1.28 -38.63 21.99
CA GLU A 249 -1.01 -40.05 22.14
C GLU A 249 -1.14 -40.53 23.60
N THR A 250 -0.83 -39.67 24.58
CA THR A 250 -0.72 -40.05 26.00
C THR A 250 -1.96 -39.69 26.82
N ASP A 251 -2.55 -38.51 26.59
CA ASP A 251 -3.74 -38.02 27.29
C ASP A 251 -4.57 -37.08 26.36
N PRO A 252 -5.47 -37.68 25.54
CA PRO A 252 -6.27 -36.90 24.57
C PRO A 252 -7.14 -35.80 25.20
N GLN A 253 -7.59 -35.97 26.44
CA GLN A 253 -8.41 -34.99 27.13
C GLN A 253 -7.58 -33.74 27.49
N LYS A 254 -6.35 -33.96 28.03
CA LYS A 254 -5.40 -32.86 28.24
C LYS A 254 -4.98 -32.17 26.94
N ALA A 255 -4.78 -32.95 25.84
CA ALA A 255 -4.48 -32.43 24.53
C ALA A 255 -5.58 -31.46 24.03
N GLN A 256 -6.86 -31.84 24.20
CA GLN A 256 -7.99 -31.00 23.85
C GLN A 256 -8.01 -29.72 24.68
N GLN A 257 -7.91 -29.83 26.01
CA GLN A 257 -7.89 -28.66 26.90
C GLN A 257 -6.75 -27.71 26.58
N MET A 258 -5.53 -28.24 26.36
CA MET A 258 -4.37 -27.43 26.01
C MET A 258 -4.55 -26.75 24.62
N THR A 259 -5.22 -27.40 23.68
CA THR A 259 -5.54 -26.83 22.36
C THR A 259 -6.50 -25.64 22.50
N ASP A 260 -7.53 -25.77 23.33
CA ASP A 260 -8.52 -24.72 23.59
C ASP A 260 -7.85 -23.52 24.29
N ASP A 261 -7.06 -23.75 25.35
CA ASP A 261 -6.31 -22.73 26.06
C ASP A 261 -5.30 -22.02 25.13
N PHE A 262 -4.62 -22.76 24.26
CA PHE A 262 -3.69 -22.22 23.28
C PHE A 262 -4.37 -21.36 22.21
N ALA A 263 -5.54 -21.80 21.73
CA ALA A 263 -6.33 -21.03 20.77
C ALA A 263 -6.83 -19.71 21.37
N GLU A 264 -7.24 -19.72 22.66
CA GLU A 264 -7.65 -18.51 23.39
C GLU A 264 -6.47 -17.57 23.60
N TYR A 265 -5.32 -18.07 24.03
CA TYR A 265 -4.05 -17.31 24.16
C TYR A 265 -3.69 -16.59 22.84
N LEU A 266 -3.70 -17.30 21.72
CA LEU A 266 -3.39 -16.72 20.41
C LEU A 266 -4.39 -15.63 20.01
N ARG A 267 -5.69 -15.89 20.19
CA ARG A 267 -6.75 -14.92 19.84
C ARG A 267 -6.62 -13.63 20.63
N TYR A 268 -6.33 -13.73 21.92
CA TYR A 268 -6.13 -12.56 22.76
C TYR A 268 -4.90 -11.76 22.32
N ASN A 269 -3.74 -12.41 22.18
CA ASN A 269 -2.50 -11.72 21.80
C ASN A 269 -2.66 -11.00 20.44
N LEU A 270 -3.24 -11.66 19.42
CA LEU A 270 -3.49 -11.05 18.11
C LEU A 270 -4.44 -9.84 18.18
N THR A 271 -5.41 -9.85 19.11
CA THR A 271 -6.35 -8.75 19.30
C THR A 271 -5.71 -7.61 20.09
N ALA A 272 -4.95 -7.93 21.13
CA ALA A 272 -4.29 -6.98 22.02
C ALA A 272 -3.18 -6.17 21.32
N LEU A 273 -2.47 -6.77 20.34
CA LEU A 273 -1.45 -6.11 19.55
C LEU A 273 -1.98 -4.93 18.72
N ASN A 274 -3.27 -4.94 18.41
CA ASN A 274 -3.93 -3.87 17.66
C ASN A 274 -4.56 -2.77 18.53
N SER A 275 -4.47 -2.89 19.87
CA SER A 275 -5.14 -1.96 20.79
C SER A 275 -4.12 -1.27 21.73
N GLU A 276 -3.94 0.03 21.53
CA GLU A 276 -3.30 0.92 22.51
C GLU A 276 -4.34 1.40 23.52
N LYS A 277 -5.04 0.46 24.19
CA LYS A 277 -6.15 0.78 25.10
C LYS A 277 -5.85 0.29 26.50
N LEU A 278 -6.42 0.97 27.49
CA LEU A 278 -6.55 0.47 28.83
C LEU A 278 -7.60 -0.64 28.86
N ILE A 279 -7.30 -1.73 29.57
CA ILE A 279 -8.24 -2.82 29.85
C ILE A 279 -8.26 -3.11 31.34
N SER A 280 -9.29 -3.77 31.85
CA SER A 280 -9.34 -4.14 33.25
C SER A 280 -8.18 -5.07 33.60
N PHE A 281 -7.61 -4.89 34.79
CA PHE A 281 -6.57 -5.77 35.33
C PHE A 281 -7.08 -7.21 35.42
N GLU A 282 -8.33 -7.41 35.81
CA GLU A 282 -8.97 -8.73 35.86
C GLU A 282 -8.86 -9.49 34.53
N LYS A 283 -9.12 -8.79 33.39
CA LYS A 283 -8.98 -9.40 32.06
C LYS A 283 -7.53 -9.74 31.71
N GLN A 284 -6.55 -8.93 32.13
CA GLN A 284 -5.13 -9.29 31.97
C GLN A 284 -4.74 -10.48 32.84
N LEU A 285 -5.31 -10.58 34.04
CA LEU A 285 -5.06 -11.70 34.96
C LEU A 285 -5.60 -13.00 34.33
N GLU A 286 -6.84 -13.01 33.84
CA GLU A 286 -7.43 -14.16 33.13
C GLU A 286 -6.54 -14.66 32.00
N GLN A 287 -6.00 -13.75 31.19
CA GLN A 287 -5.13 -14.11 30.06
C GLN A 287 -3.76 -14.65 30.53
N THR A 288 -3.25 -14.10 31.61
CA THR A 288 -2.01 -14.57 32.26
C THR A 288 -2.22 -15.95 32.85
N GLU A 289 -3.39 -16.25 33.42
CA GLU A 289 -3.76 -17.58 33.90
C GLU A 289 -3.80 -18.62 32.80
N ILE A 290 -4.32 -18.27 31.62
CA ILE A 290 -4.33 -19.15 30.44
C ILE A 290 -2.90 -19.50 30.02
N TYR A 291 -2.01 -18.49 29.94
CA TYR A 291 -0.59 -18.72 29.66
C TYR A 291 0.05 -19.69 30.69
N LEU A 292 -0.19 -19.44 31.99
CA LEU A 292 0.37 -20.27 33.06
C LEU A 292 -0.20 -21.69 33.04
N LYS A 293 -1.47 -21.92 32.66
CA LYS A 293 -2.05 -23.26 32.45
C LYS A 293 -1.31 -24.03 31.36
N ILE A 294 -1.02 -23.35 30.22
CA ILE A 294 -0.26 -23.98 29.12
C ILE A 294 1.14 -24.35 29.61
N GLU A 295 1.86 -23.44 30.27
CA GLU A 295 3.21 -23.71 30.77
C GLU A 295 3.22 -24.80 31.87
N LYS A 296 2.23 -24.84 32.74
CA LYS A 296 2.07 -25.90 33.75
C LYS A 296 1.82 -27.25 33.08
N THR A 297 1.06 -27.33 32.01
CA THR A 297 0.85 -28.58 31.27
C THR A 297 2.15 -29.06 30.63
N ARG A 298 3.03 -28.15 30.17
CA ARG A 298 4.31 -28.47 29.53
C ARG A 298 5.41 -28.86 30.52
N PHE A 299 5.47 -28.18 31.66
CA PHE A 299 6.57 -28.34 32.63
C PHE A 299 6.13 -29.06 33.91
N GLU A 300 4.85 -29.47 33.99
CA GLU A 300 4.25 -30.19 35.12
C GLU A 300 4.55 -29.48 36.47
N ASP A 301 5.11 -30.19 37.44
CA ASP A 301 5.37 -29.69 38.78
C ASP A 301 6.52 -28.65 38.83
N ARG A 302 7.20 -28.38 37.73
CA ARG A 302 8.31 -27.41 37.70
C ARG A 302 7.84 -25.96 37.67
N VAL A 303 6.59 -25.68 37.27
CA VAL A 303 6.03 -24.34 37.23
C VAL A 303 4.82 -24.24 38.13
N ASN A 304 4.93 -23.49 39.22
CA ASN A 304 3.82 -23.22 40.13
C ASN A 304 3.44 -21.73 40.07
N ALA A 305 2.15 -21.46 40.24
CA ALA A 305 1.62 -20.11 40.25
C ALA A 305 0.82 -19.87 41.56
N VAL A 306 1.06 -18.75 42.19
CA VAL A 306 0.35 -18.30 43.39
C VAL A 306 -0.27 -16.93 43.09
N TYR A 307 -1.53 -16.74 43.48
CA TYR A 307 -2.29 -15.53 43.25
C TYR A 307 -2.71 -14.91 44.62
N GLU A 308 -2.26 -13.70 44.89
CA GLU A 308 -2.57 -12.91 46.08
C GLU A 308 -3.25 -11.61 45.63
N ILE A 309 -4.52 -11.70 45.21
CA ILE A 309 -5.22 -10.62 44.51
C ILE A 309 -6.19 -9.91 45.44
N GLU A 310 -5.76 -8.75 45.98
CA GLU A 310 -6.58 -7.90 46.85
C GLU A 310 -7.34 -6.81 46.07
N ALA A 311 -6.71 -6.24 45.01
CA ALA A 311 -7.31 -5.23 44.15
C ALA A 311 -7.51 -5.78 42.74
N ARG A 312 -8.76 -5.65 42.17
CA ARG A 312 -9.11 -6.14 40.81
C ARG A 312 -9.68 -5.05 39.90
N ASN A 313 -10.34 -4.03 40.48
CA ASN A 313 -11.16 -3.06 39.77
C ASN A 313 -10.37 -1.81 39.35
N PHE A 314 -9.34 -1.99 38.51
CA PHE A 314 -8.59 -0.89 37.89
C PHE A 314 -8.17 -1.26 36.49
N GLU A 315 -7.74 -0.26 35.72
CA GLU A 315 -7.35 -0.44 34.32
C GLU A 315 -5.83 -0.33 34.16
N VAL A 316 -5.28 -1.17 33.28
CA VAL A 316 -3.86 -1.18 32.91
C VAL A 316 -3.71 -1.26 31.39
N PRO A 317 -2.59 -0.79 30.83
CA PRO A 317 -2.35 -0.94 29.39
C PRO A 317 -2.30 -2.42 28.98
N THR A 318 -2.82 -2.75 27.80
CA THR A 318 -2.78 -4.11 27.25
C THR A 318 -1.34 -4.66 27.20
N LEU A 319 -1.18 -5.97 27.42
CA LEU A 319 0.13 -6.68 27.34
C LEU A 319 1.21 -6.05 28.23
N THR A 320 0.89 -5.80 29.51
CA THR A 320 1.86 -5.34 30.51
C THR A 320 2.16 -6.39 31.58
N VAL A 321 1.15 -7.12 32.06
CA VAL A 321 1.29 -8.16 33.07
C VAL A 321 1.86 -9.44 32.48
N GLN A 322 1.25 -9.95 31.41
CA GLN A 322 1.62 -11.22 30.77
C GLN A 322 3.12 -11.29 30.38
N PRO A 323 3.75 -10.29 29.70
CA PRO A 323 5.17 -10.36 29.36
C PRO A 323 6.10 -10.44 30.56
N LEU A 324 5.73 -9.87 31.69
CA LEU A 324 6.51 -9.97 32.92
C LEU A 324 6.43 -11.37 33.53
N VAL A 325 5.24 -11.99 33.49
CA VAL A 325 5.06 -13.37 33.92
C VAL A 325 5.77 -14.34 32.97
N GLU A 326 5.72 -14.09 31.66
CA GLU A 326 6.49 -14.86 30.67
C GLU A 326 7.99 -14.83 30.97
N ASN A 327 8.53 -13.66 31.32
CA ASN A 327 9.94 -13.50 31.72
C ASN A 327 10.25 -14.27 33.01
N ALA A 328 9.40 -14.16 34.03
CA ALA A 328 9.55 -14.88 35.29
C ALA A 328 9.59 -16.42 35.07
N VAL A 329 8.70 -16.96 34.28
CA VAL A 329 8.68 -18.39 33.97
C VAL A 329 9.89 -18.79 33.13
N ARG A 330 10.13 -18.15 32.00
CA ARG A 330 11.15 -18.55 31.02
C ARG A 330 12.57 -18.31 31.49
N HIS A 331 12.85 -17.13 32.06
CA HIS A 331 14.20 -16.68 32.41
C HIS A 331 14.52 -16.91 33.88
N GLY A 332 13.51 -16.93 34.75
CA GLY A 332 13.64 -17.25 36.17
C GLY A 332 13.51 -18.74 36.46
N ILE A 333 12.26 -19.24 36.46
CA ILE A 333 11.87 -20.54 36.99
C ILE A 333 12.41 -21.70 36.11
N CYS A 334 12.19 -21.65 34.77
CA CYS A 334 12.61 -22.75 33.90
C CYS A 334 14.12 -22.92 33.76
N LYS A 335 14.92 -21.95 34.21
CA LYS A 335 16.38 -22.06 34.29
C LYS A 335 16.85 -22.84 35.54
N ARG A 336 15.97 -23.05 36.53
CA ARG A 336 16.25 -23.91 37.69
C ARG A 336 15.86 -25.36 37.39
N PRO A 337 16.73 -26.35 37.65
CA PRO A 337 16.39 -27.77 37.47
C PRO A 337 15.18 -28.22 38.29
N LYS A 338 15.01 -27.67 39.48
CA LYS A 338 13.90 -27.97 40.41
C LYS A 338 12.61 -27.21 40.09
N GLY A 339 12.64 -26.30 39.10
CA GLY A 339 11.54 -25.40 38.85
C GLY A 339 11.42 -24.28 39.92
N GLY A 340 10.23 -23.72 40.08
CA GLY A 340 9.96 -22.66 41.04
C GLY A 340 8.51 -22.18 40.98
N THR A 341 8.27 -21.05 41.66
CA THR A 341 6.96 -20.44 41.81
C THR A 341 6.97 -19.02 41.30
N VAL A 342 5.97 -18.65 40.49
CA VAL A 342 5.63 -17.26 40.20
C VAL A 342 4.49 -16.82 41.07
N THR A 343 4.64 -15.70 41.76
CA THR A 343 3.59 -15.10 42.60
C THR A 343 3.13 -13.82 41.99
N ILE A 344 1.82 -13.69 41.71
CA ILE A 344 1.17 -12.50 41.19
C ILE A 344 0.38 -11.88 42.36
N ARG A 345 0.77 -10.66 42.77
CA ARG A 345 0.08 -9.90 43.81
C ARG A 345 -0.54 -8.65 43.24
N SER A 346 -1.68 -8.25 43.75
CA SER A 346 -2.21 -6.93 43.52
C SER A 346 -2.85 -6.36 44.77
N TYR A 347 -2.52 -5.12 45.08
CA TYR A 347 -3.05 -4.42 46.25
C TYR A 347 -3.23 -2.93 45.97
N GLU A 348 -3.94 -2.28 46.86
CA GLU A 348 -4.25 -0.85 46.79
C GLU A 348 -3.50 -0.10 47.86
N THR A 349 -2.88 1.02 47.48
CA THR A 349 -2.29 2.00 48.39
C THR A 349 -3.12 3.28 48.42
N ASP A 350 -2.75 4.25 49.28
CA ASP A 350 -3.46 5.53 49.30
C ASP A 350 -3.47 6.26 47.95
N SER A 351 -2.38 6.17 47.19
CA SER A 351 -2.18 6.91 45.93
C SER A 351 -2.24 6.07 44.66
N ALA A 352 -2.11 4.75 44.73
CA ALA A 352 -1.93 3.89 43.57
C ALA A 352 -2.47 2.48 43.77
N TYR A 353 -2.69 1.76 42.64
CA TYR A 353 -2.75 0.31 42.60
C TYR A 353 -1.39 -0.23 42.25
N VAL A 354 -0.99 -1.34 42.85
CA VAL A 354 0.29 -2.00 42.64
C VAL A 354 0.05 -3.43 42.15
N ILE A 355 0.78 -3.85 41.12
CA ILE A 355 0.82 -5.23 40.67
C ILE A 355 2.27 -5.69 40.82
N GLU A 356 2.51 -6.74 41.61
CA GLU A 356 3.80 -7.36 41.76
C GLU A 356 3.82 -8.74 41.11
N ILE A 357 4.83 -9.01 40.31
CA ILE A 357 5.15 -10.32 39.75
C ILE A 357 6.51 -10.72 40.32
N ALA A 358 6.49 -11.71 41.18
CA ALA A 358 7.71 -12.21 41.85
C ALA A 358 7.95 -13.67 41.47
N ASP A 359 9.20 -14.02 41.11
CA ASP A 359 9.64 -15.39 40.90
C ASP A 359 10.78 -15.72 41.88
N ASP A 360 10.86 -17.00 42.24
CA ASP A 360 11.97 -17.59 43.01
C ASP A 360 13.03 -18.24 42.10
N GLY A 361 13.16 -17.73 40.87
CA GLY A 361 14.04 -18.25 39.83
C GLY A 361 15.54 -17.95 40.07
N VAL A 362 16.31 -18.00 38.98
CA VAL A 362 17.77 -17.78 39.06
C VAL A 362 18.18 -16.33 39.35
N GLY A 363 17.29 -15.35 39.13
CA GLY A 363 17.61 -13.94 39.22
C GLY A 363 18.70 -13.51 38.22
N PHE A 364 19.02 -12.22 38.24
CA PHE A 364 20.09 -11.61 37.43
C PHE A 364 20.63 -10.34 38.08
N ASP A 365 21.80 -9.92 37.65
CA ASP A 365 22.41 -8.67 38.13
C ASP A 365 21.85 -7.48 37.33
N THR A 366 21.14 -6.58 38.01
CA THR A 366 20.50 -5.41 37.41
C THR A 366 21.49 -4.35 36.93
N GLU A 367 22.75 -4.34 37.46
CA GLU A 367 23.79 -3.39 37.06
C GLU A 367 24.55 -3.86 35.80
N SER A 368 24.58 -5.16 35.53
CA SER A 368 25.26 -5.76 34.37
C SER A 368 24.42 -5.76 33.09
N ILE A 369 23.29 -5.10 33.09
CA ILE A 369 22.42 -5.00 31.92
C ILE A 369 23.08 -4.14 30.82
N THR A 370 24.00 -4.73 30.05
CA THR A 370 24.50 -4.17 28.81
C THR A 370 23.49 -4.41 27.70
N THR A 371 23.37 -3.46 26.76
CA THR A 371 22.34 -3.25 25.75
C THR A 371 22.15 -4.35 24.69
N GLU A 372 22.66 -5.56 24.85
CA GLU A 372 22.64 -6.64 23.86
C GLU A 372 22.00 -7.93 24.43
N GLY A 373 20.69 -8.12 24.14
CA GLY A 373 19.99 -9.38 24.40
C GLY A 373 18.47 -9.32 24.19
N GLU A 374 17.87 -10.42 23.71
CA GLU A 374 16.42 -10.52 23.43
C GLU A 374 15.53 -10.26 24.66
N THR A 375 16.03 -10.50 25.88
CA THR A 375 15.30 -10.32 27.14
C THR A 375 15.00 -8.85 27.44
N HIS A 376 15.85 -7.92 26.97
CA HIS A 376 15.73 -6.50 27.26
C HIS A 376 14.65 -5.82 26.42
N VAL A 377 14.43 -6.27 25.20
CA VAL A 377 13.41 -5.71 24.29
C VAL A 377 11.99 -5.87 24.87
N GLY A 378 11.71 -7.00 25.53
CA GLY A 378 10.41 -7.26 26.16
C GLY A 378 10.11 -6.31 27.33
N ILE A 379 11.06 -6.14 28.24
CA ILE A 379 10.92 -5.28 29.43
C ILE A 379 10.82 -3.79 29.02
N GLU A 380 11.68 -3.35 28.10
CA GLU A 380 11.66 -1.95 27.62
C GLU A 380 10.35 -1.61 26.92
N ASN A 381 9.75 -2.54 26.15
CA ASN A 381 8.45 -2.36 25.55
C ASN A 381 7.34 -2.19 26.62
N VAL A 382 7.38 -2.99 27.69
CA VAL A 382 6.43 -2.85 28.80
C VAL A 382 6.64 -1.51 29.50
N ARG A 383 7.89 -1.11 29.80
CA ARG A 383 8.24 0.17 30.42
C ARG A 383 7.73 1.36 29.59
N ALA A 384 8.00 1.37 28.27
CA ALA A 384 7.54 2.43 27.37
C ALA A 384 6.02 2.52 27.32
N ARG A 385 5.33 1.37 27.29
CA ARG A 385 3.85 1.31 27.26
C ARG A 385 3.24 1.83 28.56
N LEU A 386 3.78 1.46 29.72
CA LEU A 386 3.34 1.96 31.02
C LEU A 386 3.56 3.47 31.14
N ALA A 387 4.76 3.96 30.76
CA ALA A 387 5.11 5.37 30.81
C ALA A 387 4.18 6.26 29.95
N TYR A 388 3.69 5.74 28.81
CA TYR A 388 2.74 6.46 27.95
C TYR A 388 1.43 6.80 28.67
N PHE A 389 0.99 5.93 29.61
CA PHE A 389 -0.23 6.16 30.42
C PHE A 389 0.07 6.80 31.79
N GLY A 390 1.33 7.07 32.11
CA GLY A 390 1.74 7.63 33.40
C GLY A 390 1.95 6.59 34.50
N ASP A 391 1.97 5.30 34.13
CA ASP A 391 2.24 4.18 35.04
C ASP A 391 3.77 3.91 35.08
N THR A 392 4.28 3.27 36.14
CA THR A 392 5.71 2.99 36.28
C THR A 392 6.01 1.52 36.49
N LEU A 393 7.21 1.08 36.09
CA LEU A 393 7.73 -0.27 36.31
C LEU A 393 9.07 -0.22 37.07
N GLU A 394 9.11 -0.87 38.20
CA GLU A 394 10.33 -1.12 38.99
C GLU A 394 10.67 -2.61 38.95
N ILE A 395 11.96 -2.94 38.75
CA ILE A 395 12.43 -4.34 38.73
C ILE A 395 13.57 -4.46 39.71
N LYS A 396 13.45 -5.44 40.61
CA LYS A 396 14.49 -5.85 41.59
C LYS A 396 14.82 -7.30 41.33
N SER A 397 16.08 -7.63 41.18
CA SER A 397 16.56 -8.98 40.98
C SER A 397 17.86 -9.24 41.71
N GLU A 398 18.00 -10.46 42.26
CA GLU A 398 19.21 -10.92 42.96
C GLU A 398 19.54 -12.34 42.49
N ILE A 399 20.81 -12.56 42.13
CA ILE A 399 21.27 -13.87 41.61
C ILE A 399 21.07 -14.93 42.66
N GLY A 400 20.36 -16.01 42.28
CA GLY A 400 20.06 -17.17 43.12
C GLY A 400 18.83 -17.00 44.04
N VAL A 401 18.26 -15.80 44.12
CA VAL A 401 17.05 -15.49 44.91
C VAL A 401 15.83 -15.40 44.03
N GLY A 402 15.88 -14.62 42.94
CA GLY A 402 14.78 -14.45 42.00
C GLY A 402 14.61 -12.99 41.54
N THR A 403 13.45 -12.71 40.94
CA THR A 403 13.13 -11.37 40.43
C THR A 403 11.73 -10.93 40.90
N THR A 404 11.60 -9.64 41.20
CA THR A 404 10.33 -8.97 41.47
C THR A 404 10.15 -7.78 40.51
N ALA A 405 9.09 -7.78 39.73
CA ALA A 405 8.66 -6.68 38.89
C ALA A 405 7.39 -6.06 39.46
N ALA A 406 7.42 -4.76 39.78
CA ALA A 406 6.32 -4.01 40.37
C ALA A 406 5.82 -2.93 39.41
N ILE A 407 4.54 -3.03 38.98
CA ILE A 407 3.84 -2.02 38.22
C ILE A 407 3.06 -1.14 39.20
N THR A 408 3.26 0.18 39.13
CA THR A 408 2.50 1.15 39.91
C THR A 408 1.59 1.94 39.00
N VAL A 409 0.29 1.90 39.28
CA VAL A 409 -0.80 2.52 38.52
C VAL A 409 -1.43 3.62 39.39
N PRO A 410 -1.17 4.92 39.16
CA PRO A 410 -1.72 6.01 39.94
C PRO A 410 -3.26 6.02 39.92
N LYS A 411 -3.90 6.31 41.06
CA LYS A 411 -5.33 6.55 41.13
C LYS A 411 -5.71 7.82 40.37
N LYS A 412 -6.91 7.84 39.72
CA LYS A 412 -7.40 9.00 38.96
C LYS A 412 -7.42 10.27 39.84
N GLY A 413 -6.50 11.18 39.61
CA GLY A 413 -6.35 12.48 40.29
C GLY A 413 -5.08 13.19 39.87
N GLU A 414 -4.01 12.49 39.49
CA GLU A 414 -2.75 13.01 39.01
C GLU A 414 -2.49 12.45 37.58
N LYS A 415 -2.81 13.27 36.57
CA LYS A 415 -2.44 13.14 35.15
C LYS A 415 -2.26 11.72 34.59
N ARG A 416 -3.33 10.96 34.40
CA ARG A 416 -3.43 9.94 33.36
C ARG A 416 -3.86 10.61 32.03
N ARG A 417 -3.01 10.52 31.01
CA ARG A 417 -3.33 10.99 29.66
C ARG A 417 -4.29 10.02 28.95
#